data_d514f8f91f872bd8bc81c1deaa268f49
#
_entry.id   d514f8f91f872bd8bc81c1deaa268f49
#
_cell.length_a   1.000
_cell.length_b   1.000
_cell.length_c   1.000
_cell.angle_alpha   90.00
_cell.angle_beta   90.00
_cell.angle_gamma   90.00
#
_symmetry.space_group_name_H-M   'P 1'
#
loop_
_entity.id
_entity.type
_entity.pdbx_description
1 polymer ?
#
loop_
_entity_poly.entity_id
_entity_poly.type
_entity_poly.pdbx_seq_one_letter_code
_entity_poly.pdbx_strand_id
1 'polypeptide(L)'
;MRVGVPLTLRIGLLAGSVGLGLGIFLGFSSGYLGGKIDTIIRGTVDTLLTVPGLVVLISIASTIREEISVNIMALVVASLSWMWPTRTIRAQVLTMRERTYVQMAKLNGMSTPEIIWKELFPNLLPYLAANFANAVNWAILSSIGLEALGLGPQNDPTVGMTIYWAITFSALIRGMWWWWAIPIFFIGLVFVGLLMIAAGLDELANPKQRKAV
;
A
#
# COMPACT_ATOMS: atom_id res chain seq x y z
N MET A 1 5.92 9.09 21.17
CA MET A 1 6.31 8.14 20.11
C MET A 1 6.15 6.66 20.48
N ARG A 2 6.33 6.23 21.74
CA ARG A 2 6.12 4.80 22.11
C ARG A 2 4.74 4.24 21.77
N VAL A 3 3.70 5.06 21.78
CA VAL A 3 2.32 4.68 21.44
C VAL A 3 1.98 5.08 20.00
N GLY A 4 2.37 6.30 19.60
CA GLY A 4 1.96 6.86 18.31
C GLY A 4 2.50 6.11 17.10
N VAL A 5 3.79 5.71 17.10
CA VAL A 5 4.38 4.95 15.99
C VAL A 5 3.70 3.58 15.80
N PRO A 6 3.49 2.76 16.84
CA PRO A 6 2.73 1.51 16.69
C PRO A 6 1.30 1.69 16.15
N LEU A 7 0.58 2.74 16.59
CA LEU A 7 -0.77 3.01 16.09
C LEU A 7 -0.77 3.39 14.60
N THR A 8 0.14 4.26 14.20
CA THR A 8 0.30 4.64 12.79
C THR A 8 0.74 3.45 11.92
N LEU A 9 1.67 2.61 12.43
CA LEU A 9 2.03 1.36 11.77
C LEU A 9 0.84 0.41 11.64
N ARG A 10 -0.02 0.31 12.66
CA ARG A 10 -1.25 -0.49 12.59
C ARG A 10 -2.16 -0.03 11.48
N ILE A 11 -2.38 1.28 11.31
CA ILE A 11 -3.15 1.84 10.19
C ILE A 11 -2.51 1.42 8.85
N GLY A 12 -1.21 1.65 8.71
CA GLY A 12 -0.48 1.32 7.49
C GLY A 12 -0.50 -0.15 7.14
N LEU A 13 -0.24 -1.03 8.12
CA LEU A 13 -0.25 -2.48 7.92
C LEU A 13 -1.63 -3.01 7.57
N LEU A 14 -2.69 -2.57 8.27
CA LEU A 14 -4.05 -3.00 7.96
C LEU A 14 -4.48 -2.52 6.57
N ALA A 15 -4.32 -1.23 6.28
CA ALA A 15 -4.70 -0.68 4.98
C ALA A 15 -3.85 -1.25 3.83
N GLY A 16 -2.54 -1.39 4.04
CA GLY A 16 -1.62 -1.99 3.07
C GLY A 16 -1.93 -3.46 2.79
N SER A 17 -2.25 -4.24 3.84
CA SER A 17 -2.62 -5.66 3.68
C SER A 17 -3.92 -5.83 2.89
N VAL A 18 -4.95 -5.07 3.23
CA VAL A 18 -6.23 -5.10 2.50
C VAL A 18 -6.02 -4.63 1.06
N GLY A 19 -5.29 -3.52 0.87
CA GLY A 19 -4.99 -2.97 -0.44
C GLY A 19 -4.21 -3.93 -1.33
N LEU A 20 -3.14 -4.56 -0.80
CA LEU A 20 -2.38 -5.55 -1.55
C LEU A 20 -3.21 -6.80 -1.85
N GLY A 21 -3.97 -7.31 -0.88
CA GLY A 21 -4.83 -8.49 -1.06
C GLY A 21 -5.82 -8.31 -2.21
N LEU A 22 -6.54 -7.19 -2.22
CA LEU A 22 -7.43 -6.82 -3.34
C LEU A 22 -6.64 -6.59 -4.63
N GLY A 23 -5.48 -5.93 -4.55
CA GLY A 23 -4.60 -5.70 -5.68
C GLY A 23 -4.09 -6.98 -6.33
N ILE A 24 -3.73 -7.99 -5.52
CA ILE A 24 -3.36 -9.33 -6.01
C ILE A 24 -4.55 -9.96 -6.73
N PHE A 25 -5.69 -10.05 -6.08
CA PHE A 25 -6.88 -10.68 -6.66
C PHE A 25 -7.28 -10.04 -8.00
N LEU A 26 -7.41 -8.72 -8.03
CA LEU A 26 -7.82 -7.98 -9.23
C LEU A 26 -6.70 -7.95 -10.30
N GLY A 27 -5.45 -7.80 -9.87
CA GLY A 27 -4.30 -7.75 -10.77
C GLY A 27 -4.06 -9.08 -11.49
N PHE A 28 -4.13 -10.21 -10.77
CA PHE A 28 -4.04 -11.54 -11.38
C PHE A 28 -5.25 -11.83 -12.28
N SER A 29 -6.46 -11.52 -11.82
CA SER A 29 -7.68 -11.71 -12.62
C SER A 29 -7.62 -10.93 -13.93
N SER A 30 -7.26 -9.67 -13.87
CA SER A 30 -7.12 -8.78 -15.03
C SER A 30 -5.97 -9.22 -15.95
N GLY A 31 -4.78 -9.42 -15.40
CA GLY A 31 -3.58 -9.74 -16.19
C GLY A 31 -3.60 -11.12 -16.84
N TYR A 32 -4.15 -12.13 -16.17
CA TYR A 32 -4.15 -13.50 -16.67
C TYR A 32 -5.36 -13.81 -17.54
N LEU A 33 -6.58 -13.49 -17.11
CA LEU A 33 -7.81 -13.80 -17.84
C LEU A 33 -7.98 -12.91 -19.10
N GLY A 34 -7.62 -11.64 -18.99
CA GLY A 34 -7.70 -10.72 -20.13
C GLY A 34 -9.14 -10.37 -20.54
N GLY A 35 -9.33 -10.01 -21.81
CA GLY A 35 -10.63 -9.77 -22.41
C GLY A 35 -11.47 -8.69 -21.70
N LYS A 36 -12.78 -8.94 -21.53
CA LYS A 36 -13.71 -8.00 -20.88
C LYS A 36 -13.39 -7.72 -19.43
N ILE A 37 -12.90 -8.74 -18.69
CA ILE A 37 -12.51 -8.60 -17.27
C ILE A 37 -11.36 -7.59 -17.15
N ASP A 38 -10.36 -7.72 -17.99
CA ASP A 38 -9.23 -6.80 -18.05
C ASP A 38 -9.68 -5.38 -18.41
N THR A 39 -10.53 -5.24 -19.42
CA THR A 39 -11.03 -3.93 -19.85
C THR A 39 -11.78 -3.21 -18.73
N ILE A 40 -12.63 -3.92 -17.96
CA ILE A 40 -13.39 -3.34 -16.87
C ILE A 40 -12.46 -2.97 -15.70
N ILE A 41 -11.65 -3.92 -15.21
CA ILE A 41 -10.79 -3.67 -14.03
C ILE A 41 -9.79 -2.56 -14.34
N ARG A 42 -9.11 -2.63 -15.49
CA ARG A 42 -8.16 -1.60 -15.92
C ARG A 42 -8.85 -0.25 -16.09
N GLY A 43 -9.98 -0.20 -16.80
CA GLY A 43 -10.71 1.05 -17.01
C GLY A 43 -11.13 1.71 -15.69
N THR A 44 -11.64 0.93 -14.74
CA THR A 44 -12.00 1.42 -13.41
C THR A 44 -10.78 1.95 -12.65
N VAL A 45 -9.70 1.18 -12.60
CA VAL A 45 -8.46 1.57 -11.91
C VAL A 45 -7.85 2.82 -12.54
N ASP A 46 -7.71 2.84 -13.87
CA ASP A 46 -7.12 3.99 -14.58
C ASP A 46 -7.96 5.26 -14.38
N THR A 47 -9.29 5.16 -14.39
CA THR A 47 -10.20 6.29 -14.12
C THR A 47 -10.07 6.78 -12.67
N LEU A 48 -10.07 5.88 -11.69
CA LEU A 48 -9.95 6.27 -10.28
C LEU A 48 -8.58 6.88 -9.96
N LEU A 49 -7.52 6.42 -10.60
CA LEU A 49 -6.17 6.98 -10.43
C LEU A 49 -5.99 8.39 -11.03
N THR A 50 -6.92 8.87 -11.87
CA THR A 50 -6.88 10.26 -12.36
C THR A 50 -7.32 11.27 -11.30
N VAL A 51 -8.09 10.83 -10.31
CA VAL A 51 -8.55 11.69 -9.22
C VAL A 51 -7.48 11.71 -8.13
N PRO A 52 -7.10 12.90 -7.61
CA PRO A 52 -6.15 12.97 -6.50
C PRO A 52 -6.67 12.19 -5.28
N GLY A 53 -5.95 11.10 -4.91
CA GLY A 53 -6.41 10.16 -3.87
C GLY A 53 -6.71 10.81 -2.54
N LEU A 54 -5.90 11.81 -2.12
CA LEU A 54 -6.13 12.53 -0.86
C LEU A 54 -7.48 13.27 -0.85
N VAL A 55 -7.90 13.84 -1.98
CA VAL A 55 -9.21 14.54 -2.10
C VAL A 55 -10.35 13.55 -1.90
N VAL A 56 -10.24 12.36 -2.48
CA VAL A 56 -11.25 11.30 -2.29
C VAL A 56 -11.28 10.85 -0.84
N LEU A 57 -10.12 10.62 -0.23
CA LEU A 57 -10.03 10.22 1.17
C LEU A 57 -10.61 11.28 2.13
N ILE A 58 -10.34 12.57 1.88
CA ILE A 58 -10.96 13.68 2.64
C ILE A 58 -12.48 13.62 2.50
N SER A 59 -12.99 13.44 1.28
CA SER A 59 -14.43 13.34 1.03
C SER A 59 -15.05 12.16 1.79
N ILE A 60 -14.40 10.99 1.79
CA ILE A 60 -14.87 9.82 2.54
C ILE A 60 -14.83 10.09 4.04
N ALA A 61 -13.70 10.55 4.57
CA ALA A 61 -13.52 10.79 6.00
C ALA A 61 -14.50 11.83 6.55
N SER A 62 -14.79 12.89 5.79
CA SER A 62 -15.71 13.96 6.20
C SER A 62 -17.19 13.53 6.23
N THR A 63 -17.56 12.42 5.60
CA THR A 63 -18.93 11.86 5.68
C THR A 63 -19.18 11.03 6.94
N ILE A 64 -18.11 10.62 7.62
CA ILE A 64 -18.18 9.79 8.83
C ILE A 64 -18.60 10.70 9.99
N ARG A 65 -19.78 10.43 10.57
CA ARG A 65 -20.35 11.21 11.68
C ARG A 65 -19.91 10.72 13.06
N GLU A 66 -19.41 9.53 13.12
CA GLU A 66 -18.89 8.91 14.36
C GLU A 66 -17.43 9.28 14.58
N GLU A 67 -16.94 9.09 15.80
CA GLU A 67 -15.52 9.24 16.09
C GLU A 67 -14.68 8.28 15.25
N ILE A 68 -13.73 8.83 14.49
CA ILE A 68 -12.82 8.04 13.68
C ILE A 68 -11.83 7.35 14.61
N SER A 69 -11.96 6.03 14.76
CA SER A 69 -10.97 5.20 15.46
C SER A 69 -9.81 4.84 14.53
N VAL A 70 -8.71 4.32 15.09
CA VAL A 70 -7.56 3.78 14.32
C VAL A 70 -8.01 2.75 13.27
N ASN A 71 -8.98 1.90 13.60
CA ASN A 71 -9.49 0.89 12.67
C ASN A 71 -10.33 1.49 11.55
N ILE A 72 -11.19 2.46 11.86
CA ILE A 72 -11.98 3.19 10.86
C ILE A 72 -11.03 3.95 9.92
N MET A 73 -9.99 4.59 10.45
CA MET A 73 -8.97 5.26 9.64
C MET A 73 -8.27 4.27 8.69
N ALA A 74 -7.92 3.09 9.18
CA ALA A 74 -7.33 2.04 8.34
C ALA A 74 -8.28 1.62 7.20
N LEU A 75 -9.58 1.50 7.46
CA LEU A 75 -10.58 1.17 6.43
C LEU A 75 -10.77 2.31 5.41
N VAL A 76 -10.80 3.55 5.87
CA VAL A 76 -10.85 4.72 4.98
C VAL A 76 -9.67 4.70 4.01
N VAL A 77 -8.45 4.53 4.52
CA VAL A 77 -7.26 4.46 3.68
C VAL A 77 -7.26 3.21 2.78
N ALA A 78 -7.70 2.06 3.32
CA ALA A 78 -7.78 0.80 2.57
C ALA A 78 -8.69 0.91 1.35
N SER A 79 -9.73 1.78 1.40
CA SER A 79 -10.68 1.96 0.29
C SER A 79 -10.02 2.35 -1.04
N LEU A 80 -8.85 2.99 -1.01
CA LEU A 80 -8.08 3.38 -2.19
C LEU A 80 -6.75 2.64 -2.35
N SER A 81 -6.28 1.92 -1.33
CA SER A 81 -4.95 1.29 -1.30
C SER A 81 -4.77 0.18 -2.34
N TRP A 82 -5.84 -0.37 -2.90
CA TRP A 82 -5.82 -1.49 -3.84
C TRP A 82 -5.52 -1.08 -5.29
N MET A 83 -5.75 0.18 -5.66
CA MET A 83 -5.70 0.62 -7.06
C MET A 83 -4.29 0.50 -7.66
N TRP A 84 -3.29 1.04 -6.98
CA TRP A 84 -1.90 0.98 -7.43
C TRP A 84 -1.33 -0.44 -7.50
N PRO A 85 -1.47 -1.29 -6.45
CA PRO A 85 -1.09 -2.70 -6.53
C PRO A 85 -1.78 -3.44 -7.67
N THR A 86 -3.08 -3.22 -7.90
CA THR A 86 -3.81 -3.84 -9.03
C THR A 86 -3.14 -3.54 -10.36
N ARG A 87 -2.82 -2.27 -10.62
CA ARG A 87 -2.19 -1.84 -11.87
C ARG A 87 -0.80 -2.44 -12.07
N THR A 88 0.03 -2.41 -11.03
CA THR A 88 1.42 -2.88 -11.10
C THR A 88 1.50 -4.41 -11.18
N ILE A 89 0.71 -5.13 -10.40
CA ILE A 89 0.64 -6.60 -10.42
C ILE A 89 0.09 -7.07 -11.78
N ARG A 90 -0.97 -6.44 -12.29
CA ARG A 90 -1.48 -6.73 -13.64
C ARG A 90 -0.38 -6.66 -14.69
N ALA A 91 0.44 -5.60 -14.69
CA ALA A 91 1.53 -5.43 -15.66
C ALA A 91 2.55 -6.57 -15.60
N GLN A 92 2.90 -7.01 -14.38
CA GLN A 92 3.80 -8.15 -14.18
C GLN A 92 3.18 -9.46 -14.65
N VAL A 93 1.93 -9.73 -14.31
CA VAL A 93 1.21 -10.95 -14.72
C VAL A 93 1.10 -11.01 -16.24
N LEU A 94 0.82 -9.90 -16.93
CA LEU A 94 0.81 -9.83 -18.41
C LEU A 94 2.15 -10.25 -19.01
N THR A 95 3.26 -9.80 -18.44
CA THR A 95 4.60 -10.16 -18.90
C THR A 95 4.91 -11.64 -18.62
N MET A 96 4.52 -12.14 -17.46
CA MET A 96 4.87 -13.49 -17.01
C MET A 96 4.04 -14.56 -17.70
N ARG A 97 2.78 -14.31 -18.05
CA ARG A 97 1.91 -15.28 -18.73
C ARG A 97 2.42 -15.70 -20.11
N GLU A 98 3.27 -14.86 -20.74
CA GLU A 98 3.89 -15.15 -22.04
C GLU A 98 5.24 -15.89 -21.93
N ARG A 99 5.71 -16.18 -20.71
CA ARG A 99 6.97 -16.89 -20.49
C ARG A 99 6.85 -18.37 -20.85
N THR A 100 7.98 -18.94 -21.32
CA THR A 100 8.06 -20.33 -21.79
C THR A 100 7.54 -21.34 -20.79
N TYR A 101 7.85 -21.19 -19.50
CA TYR A 101 7.40 -22.11 -18.47
C TYR A 101 5.87 -22.12 -18.29
N VAL A 102 5.21 -20.97 -18.45
CA VAL A 102 3.74 -20.87 -18.44
C VAL A 102 3.13 -21.52 -19.68
N GLN A 103 3.76 -21.34 -20.85
CA GLN A 103 3.31 -21.97 -22.08
C GLN A 103 3.44 -23.49 -21.99
N MET A 104 4.54 -23.99 -21.44
CA MET A 104 4.71 -25.44 -21.19
C MET A 104 3.69 -25.99 -20.20
N ALA A 105 3.37 -25.25 -19.13
CA ALA A 105 2.33 -25.64 -18.18
C ALA A 105 0.95 -25.76 -18.88
N LYS A 106 0.60 -24.83 -19.77
CA LYS A 106 -0.63 -24.92 -20.60
C LYS A 106 -0.62 -26.13 -21.49
N LEU A 107 0.49 -26.41 -22.18
CA LEU A 107 0.61 -27.57 -23.08
C LEU A 107 0.52 -28.89 -22.30
N ASN A 108 0.96 -28.92 -21.05
CA ASN A 108 0.80 -30.09 -20.16
C ASN A 108 -0.62 -30.21 -19.54
N GLY A 109 -1.57 -29.38 -19.99
CA GLY A 109 -2.97 -29.47 -19.56
C GLY A 109 -3.27 -28.88 -18.17
N MET A 110 -2.37 -28.07 -17.60
CA MET A 110 -2.65 -27.38 -16.31
C MET A 110 -3.82 -26.42 -16.46
N SER A 111 -4.73 -26.45 -15.49
CA SER A 111 -5.85 -25.52 -15.42
C SER A 111 -5.40 -24.09 -15.07
N THR A 112 -6.21 -23.10 -15.44
CA THR A 112 -5.93 -21.68 -15.14
C THR A 112 -5.63 -21.41 -13.65
N PRO A 113 -6.41 -21.91 -12.68
CA PRO A 113 -6.08 -21.72 -11.26
C PRO A 113 -4.74 -22.36 -10.87
N GLU A 114 -4.45 -23.55 -11.42
CA GLU A 114 -3.17 -24.24 -11.13
C GLU A 114 -1.99 -23.44 -11.64
N ILE A 115 -2.05 -22.88 -12.84
CA ILE A 115 -0.99 -22.03 -13.40
C ILE A 115 -0.81 -20.78 -12.53
N ILE A 116 -1.89 -20.13 -12.11
CA ILE A 116 -1.80 -18.95 -11.25
C ILE A 116 -1.11 -19.30 -9.92
N TRP A 117 -1.54 -20.37 -9.23
CA TRP A 117 -1.05 -20.69 -7.90
C TRP A 117 0.30 -21.42 -7.87
N LYS A 118 0.59 -22.26 -8.88
CA LYS A 118 1.83 -23.07 -8.89
C LYS A 118 2.96 -22.41 -9.67
N GLU A 119 2.64 -21.64 -10.73
CA GLU A 119 3.63 -21.06 -11.63
C GLU A 119 3.81 -19.56 -11.46
N LEU A 120 2.72 -18.79 -11.41
CA LEU A 120 2.82 -17.33 -11.38
C LEU A 120 3.02 -16.79 -9.97
N PHE A 121 2.20 -17.19 -9.02
CA PHE A 121 2.20 -16.62 -7.67
C PHE A 121 3.54 -16.82 -6.96
N PRO A 122 4.17 -18.03 -6.92
CA PRO A 122 5.46 -18.22 -6.27
C PRO A 122 6.58 -17.38 -6.90
N ASN A 123 6.56 -17.26 -8.22
CA ASN A 123 7.56 -16.46 -8.95
C ASN A 123 7.37 -14.95 -8.80
N LEU A 124 6.17 -14.49 -8.37
CA LEU A 124 5.88 -13.09 -8.07
C LEU A 124 6.03 -12.72 -6.60
N LEU A 125 6.19 -13.68 -5.69
CA LEU A 125 6.29 -13.43 -4.24
C LEU A 125 7.23 -12.27 -3.87
N PRO A 126 8.45 -12.19 -4.43
CA PRO A 126 9.35 -11.09 -4.09
C PRO A 126 8.82 -9.74 -4.53
N TYR A 127 8.27 -9.68 -5.73
CA TYR A 127 7.63 -8.47 -6.26
C TYR A 127 6.40 -8.07 -5.43
N LEU A 128 5.61 -9.05 -4.96
CA LEU A 128 4.47 -8.80 -4.08
C LEU A 128 4.91 -8.27 -2.72
N ALA A 129 6.03 -8.77 -2.18
CA ALA A 129 6.60 -8.29 -0.93
C ALA A 129 7.07 -6.83 -1.04
N ALA A 130 7.74 -6.45 -2.14
CA ALA A 130 8.12 -5.07 -2.40
C ALA A 130 6.87 -4.17 -2.56
N ASN A 131 5.84 -4.64 -3.27
CA ASN A 131 4.55 -3.93 -3.37
C ASN A 131 3.85 -3.77 -2.02
N PHE A 132 3.97 -4.76 -1.11
CA PHE A 132 3.43 -4.64 0.24
C PHE A 132 4.07 -3.48 1.00
N ALA A 133 5.41 -3.40 1.02
CA ALA A 133 6.11 -2.29 1.67
C ALA A 133 5.69 -0.93 1.10
N ASN A 134 5.56 -0.82 -0.23
CA ASN A 134 5.08 0.39 -0.89
C ASN A 134 3.63 0.72 -0.52
N ALA A 135 2.73 -0.28 -0.45
CA ALA A 135 1.34 -0.09 -0.06
C ALA A 135 1.23 0.39 1.39
N VAL A 136 2.04 -0.16 2.31
CA VAL A 136 2.11 0.27 3.71
C VAL A 136 2.63 1.71 3.80
N ASN A 137 3.69 2.05 3.08
CA ASN A 137 4.23 3.41 3.04
C ASN A 137 3.19 4.42 2.55
N TRP A 138 2.50 4.10 1.45
CA TRP A 138 1.44 4.95 0.92
C TRP A 138 0.29 5.12 1.92
N ALA A 139 -0.12 4.04 2.58
CA ALA A 139 -1.17 4.07 3.57
C ALA A 139 -0.81 4.94 4.78
N ILE A 140 0.43 4.84 5.28
CA ILE A 140 0.93 5.68 6.38
C ILE A 140 0.92 7.15 5.97
N LEU A 141 1.45 7.50 4.80
CA LEU A 141 1.46 8.89 4.32
C LEU A 141 0.05 9.45 4.15
N SER A 142 -0.87 8.65 3.60
CA SER A 142 -2.25 9.05 3.40
C SER A 142 -2.98 9.28 4.72
N SER A 143 -2.78 8.40 5.72
CA SER A 143 -3.36 8.58 7.05
C SER A 143 -2.82 9.84 7.73
N ILE A 144 -1.50 10.07 7.69
CA ILE A 144 -0.88 11.27 8.26
C ILE A 144 -1.43 12.53 7.59
N GLY A 145 -1.62 12.50 6.25
CA GLY A 145 -2.21 13.61 5.51
C GLY A 145 -3.63 13.94 5.97
N LEU A 146 -4.49 12.92 6.18
CA LEU A 146 -5.84 13.11 6.73
C LEU A 146 -5.82 13.59 8.18
N GLU A 147 -4.99 12.98 9.01
CA GLU A 147 -4.84 13.31 10.41
C GLU A 147 -4.34 14.75 10.60
N ALA A 148 -3.38 15.21 9.78
CA ALA A 148 -2.88 16.57 9.79
C ALA A 148 -3.95 17.63 9.46
N LEU A 149 -5.02 17.24 8.76
CA LEU A 149 -6.21 18.07 8.49
C LEU A 149 -7.28 17.96 9.59
N GLY A 150 -7.03 17.19 10.64
CA GLY A 150 -7.98 16.97 11.74
C GLY A 150 -9.01 15.87 11.46
N LEU A 151 -8.90 15.15 10.35
CA LEU A 151 -9.78 14.05 9.98
C LEU A 151 -9.24 12.70 10.49
N GLY A 152 -8.72 12.67 11.71
CA GLY A 152 -8.08 11.50 12.31
C GLY A 152 -8.70 11.07 13.63
N PRO A 153 -8.14 10.02 14.27
CA PRO A 153 -8.58 9.53 15.56
C PRO A 153 -8.19 10.50 16.66
N GLN A 154 -9.09 11.41 17.03
CA GLN A 154 -8.82 12.53 17.95
C GLN A 154 -8.39 12.04 19.36
N ASN A 155 -8.85 10.87 19.77
CA ASN A 155 -8.58 10.30 21.10
C ASN A 155 -7.34 9.40 21.12
N ASP A 156 -6.75 9.09 19.96
CA ASP A 156 -5.57 8.23 19.83
C ASP A 156 -4.33 9.06 19.48
N PRO A 157 -3.21 8.92 20.22
CA PRO A 157 -2.01 9.70 19.99
C PRO A 157 -1.17 9.15 18.82
N THR A 158 -1.76 9.06 17.63
CA THR A 158 -1.03 8.68 16.41
C THR A 158 0.03 9.72 16.05
N VAL A 159 0.95 9.36 15.14
CA VAL A 159 2.00 10.28 14.69
C VAL A 159 1.38 11.46 13.93
N GLY A 160 0.38 11.21 13.08
CA GLY A 160 -0.30 12.27 12.34
C GLY A 160 -1.11 13.20 13.25
N MET A 161 -1.81 12.66 14.27
CA MET A 161 -2.48 13.49 15.27
C MET A 161 -1.50 14.33 16.09
N THR A 162 -0.30 13.82 16.38
CA THR A 162 0.76 14.62 17.01
C THR A 162 1.14 15.82 16.14
N ILE A 163 1.22 15.64 14.82
CA ILE A 163 1.48 16.72 13.85
C ILE A 163 0.29 17.69 13.79
N TYR A 164 -0.93 17.18 13.75
CA TYR A 164 -2.15 18.02 13.79
C TYR A 164 -2.15 18.99 14.99
N TRP A 165 -1.90 18.46 16.18
CA TRP A 165 -1.84 19.30 17.39
C TRP A 165 -0.66 20.28 17.36
N ALA A 166 0.49 19.91 16.80
CA ALA A 166 1.61 20.81 16.62
C ALA A 166 1.26 21.99 15.70
N ILE A 167 0.50 21.74 14.63
CA ILE A 167 -0.01 22.78 13.71
C ILE A 167 -1.03 23.65 14.44
N THR A 168 -2.03 23.05 15.08
CA THR A 168 -3.14 23.74 15.74
C THR A 168 -2.65 24.67 16.83
N PHE A 169 -1.66 24.25 17.63
CA PHE A 169 -1.07 25.09 18.67
C PHE A 169 0.09 25.98 18.19
N SER A 170 0.27 26.09 16.87
CA SER A 170 1.31 26.95 16.27
C SER A 170 2.72 26.67 16.81
N ALA A 171 3.05 25.38 17.02
CA ALA A 171 4.32 24.97 17.62
C ALA A 171 5.53 25.47 16.85
N LEU A 172 5.43 25.60 15.51
CA LEU A 172 6.50 26.12 14.66
C LEU A 172 6.81 27.59 14.98
N ILE A 173 5.77 28.43 15.08
CA ILE A 173 5.90 29.87 15.37
C ILE A 173 6.42 30.08 16.81
N ARG A 174 6.02 29.21 17.74
CA ARG A 174 6.41 29.23 19.15
C ARG A 174 7.80 28.66 19.40
N GLY A 175 8.54 28.24 18.35
CA GLY A 175 9.88 27.68 18.47
C GLY A 175 9.94 26.26 19.06
N MET A 176 8.81 25.55 19.18
CA MET A 176 8.75 24.20 19.75
C MET A 176 9.09 23.15 18.70
N TRP A 177 10.33 23.21 18.18
CA TRP A 177 10.80 22.39 17.06
C TRP A 177 10.70 20.88 17.33
N TRP A 178 10.85 20.44 18.59
CA TRP A 178 10.77 19.03 19.00
C TRP A 178 9.40 18.42 18.77
N TRP A 179 8.34 19.22 18.80
CA TRP A 179 6.97 18.72 18.68
C TRP A 179 6.63 18.23 17.26
N TRP A 180 7.21 18.83 16.24
CA TRP A 180 7.02 18.40 14.85
C TRP A 180 8.23 17.63 14.31
N ALA A 181 9.47 17.94 14.70
CA ALA A 181 10.66 17.28 14.17
C ALA A 181 10.80 15.82 14.64
N ILE A 182 10.46 15.54 15.90
CA ILE A 182 10.52 14.18 16.44
C ILE A 182 9.55 13.22 15.70
N PRO A 183 8.24 13.53 15.51
CA PRO A 183 7.36 12.71 14.68
C PRO A 183 7.89 12.48 13.28
N ILE A 184 8.37 13.52 12.59
CA ILE A 184 8.92 13.42 11.23
C ILE A 184 10.13 12.49 11.19
N PHE A 185 11.03 12.59 12.16
CA PHE A 185 12.19 11.71 12.26
C PHE A 185 11.78 10.23 12.39
N PHE A 186 10.81 9.92 13.25
CA PHE A 186 10.31 8.54 13.40
C PHE A 186 9.60 8.02 12.17
N ILE A 187 8.84 8.87 11.45
CA ILE A 187 8.25 8.49 10.15
C ILE A 187 9.36 8.15 9.15
N GLY A 188 10.41 8.98 9.08
CA GLY A 188 11.57 8.72 8.23
C GLY A 188 12.23 7.38 8.52
N LEU A 189 12.42 7.03 9.80
CA LEU A 189 12.95 5.72 10.22
C LEU A 189 12.04 4.56 9.79
N VAL A 190 10.72 4.71 9.94
CA VAL A 190 9.76 3.69 9.48
C VAL A 190 9.88 3.47 7.98
N PHE A 191 9.95 4.54 7.18
CA PHE A 191 10.08 4.43 5.73
C PHE A 191 11.39 3.79 5.30
N VAL A 192 12.50 4.21 5.90
CA VAL A 192 13.81 3.59 5.63
C VAL A 192 13.76 2.11 5.99
N GLY A 193 13.19 1.74 7.14
CA GLY A 193 13.04 0.34 7.55
C GLY A 193 12.23 -0.48 6.57
N LEU A 194 11.09 0.04 6.10
CA LEU A 194 10.24 -0.65 5.10
C LEU A 194 10.94 -0.77 3.74
N LEU A 195 11.68 0.25 3.31
CA LEU A 195 12.47 0.20 2.08
C LEU A 195 13.60 -0.83 2.19
N MET A 196 14.29 -0.91 3.33
CA MET A 196 15.34 -1.93 3.56
C MET A 196 14.75 -3.33 3.56
N ILE A 197 13.57 -3.54 4.14
CA ILE A 197 12.86 -4.83 4.10
C ILE A 197 12.52 -5.18 2.64
N ALA A 198 11.95 -4.25 1.87
CA ALA A 198 11.64 -4.46 0.47
C ALA A 198 12.88 -4.83 -0.35
N ALA A 199 13.97 -4.06 -0.20
CA ALA A 199 15.24 -4.32 -0.89
C ALA A 199 15.85 -5.68 -0.52
N GLY A 200 15.82 -6.05 0.78
CA GLY A 200 16.30 -7.35 1.24
C GLY A 200 15.48 -8.52 0.69
N LEU A 201 14.17 -8.37 0.57
CA LEU A 201 13.30 -9.38 -0.03
C LEU A 201 13.55 -9.52 -1.53
N ASP A 202 13.78 -8.42 -2.26
CA ASP A 202 14.15 -8.45 -3.67
C ASP A 202 15.49 -9.15 -3.90
N GLU A 203 16.49 -8.92 -3.03
CA GLU A 203 17.80 -9.58 -3.11
C GLU A 203 17.71 -11.09 -2.85
N LEU A 204 16.90 -11.50 -1.87
CA LEU A 204 16.66 -12.92 -1.59
C LEU A 204 16.03 -13.64 -2.78
N ALA A 205 15.20 -12.93 -3.53
CA ALA A 205 14.47 -13.47 -4.66
C ALA A 205 15.27 -13.51 -5.97
N ASN A 206 16.31 -12.70 -6.10
CA ASN A 206 17.10 -12.61 -7.32
C ASN A 206 18.56 -13.05 -7.08
N PRO A 207 18.83 -14.40 -7.12
CA PRO A 207 20.15 -14.92 -6.80
C PRO A 207 21.25 -14.46 -7.77
N LYS A 208 20.92 -13.84 -8.90
CA LYS A 208 21.91 -13.28 -9.83
C LYS A 208 22.56 -11.99 -9.31
N GLN A 209 21.92 -11.26 -8.42
CA GLN A 209 22.50 -10.07 -7.79
C GLN A 209 23.51 -10.43 -6.66
N ARG A 210 23.38 -11.63 -6.09
CA ARG A 210 24.31 -12.16 -5.06
C ARG A 210 25.73 -12.43 -5.56
N LYS A 211 25.96 -12.54 -6.86
CA LYS A 211 27.27 -12.87 -7.46
C LYS A 211 28.09 -11.66 -7.93
N ALA A 212 27.64 -10.46 -7.64
CA ALA A 212 28.28 -9.20 -8.08
C ALA A 212 28.98 -8.43 -6.94
N VAL A 213 29.23 -9.10 -5.78
CA VAL A 213 30.06 -8.57 -4.67
C VAL A 213 31.24 -9.49 -4.44
#